data_74a945513aa6a46358caf6ae9a373214
#
_entry.id   74a945513aa6a46358caf6ae9a373214
#
_cell.length_a   1.000
_cell.length_b   1.000
_cell.length_c   1.000
_cell.angle_alpha   90.00
_cell.angle_beta   90.00
_cell.angle_gamma   90.00
#
_symmetry.space_group_name_H-M   'P 1'
#
loop_
_entity.id
_entity.type
_entity.pdbx_description
1 polymer ?
#
loop_
_entity_poly.entity_id
_entity_poly.type
_entity_poly.pdbx_seq_one_letter_code
_entity_poly.pdbx_strand_id
1 'polypeptide(L)'
;MIAALLLFSRNRAEDRRAGESAEETLRLVEAAMAERGTNGETGTTPAPGDGEPDAAATAANAPGASASPGTAAAGTETGSGGLPAPPALDMPTVHSGAYDYIGYLDFPGYGLTMPVAATWSFPAMEISPCRHTGSVYNDNLVVAGHNYKTEFDVLFHLEAGDTVTFTDVDGNVFTYTVREFASVTPDDSDTVMNSGYALTMYTCNWDTSERVTVFCERTGGEIPGENG
;
A
#
# COMPACT_ATOMS: atom_id res chain seq x y z
N MET A 1 8.69 -37.18 13.39
CA MET A 1 9.79 -36.69 12.55
C MET A 1 9.38 -36.46 11.10
N ILE A 2 8.67 -37.37 10.43
CA ILE A 2 8.24 -37.21 9.00
C ILE A 2 7.34 -36.00 8.79
N ALA A 3 6.37 -35.74 9.68
CA ALA A 3 5.47 -34.59 9.57
C ALA A 3 6.19 -33.24 9.69
N ALA A 4 7.19 -33.14 10.58
CA ALA A 4 8.00 -31.92 10.71
C ALA A 4 8.87 -31.66 9.48
N LEU A 5 9.42 -32.71 8.87
CA LEU A 5 10.16 -32.58 7.61
C LEU A 5 9.27 -32.16 6.43
N LEU A 6 8.04 -32.63 6.38
CA LEU A 6 7.07 -32.25 5.35
C LEU A 6 6.62 -30.79 5.53
N LEU A 7 6.39 -30.35 6.76
CA LEU A 7 6.06 -28.93 7.04
C LEU A 7 7.24 -28.01 6.71
N PHE A 8 8.45 -28.39 7.07
CA PHE A 8 9.66 -27.62 6.74
C PHE A 8 9.90 -27.54 5.24
N SER A 9 9.67 -28.63 4.50
CA SER A 9 9.80 -28.63 3.03
C SER A 9 8.73 -27.79 2.35
N ARG A 10 7.50 -27.78 2.88
CA ARG A 10 6.40 -26.94 2.39
C ARG A 10 6.70 -25.45 2.60
N ASN A 11 7.05 -25.05 3.82
CA ASN A 11 7.43 -23.66 4.11
C ASN A 11 8.55 -23.18 3.19
N ARG A 12 9.58 -24.00 3.01
CA ARG A 12 10.70 -23.64 2.12
C ARG A 12 10.33 -23.57 0.65
N ALA A 13 9.33 -24.31 0.21
CA ALA A 13 8.81 -24.24 -1.15
C ALA A 13 7.90 -23.02 -1.35
N GLU A 14 7.15 -22.63 -0.32
CA GLU A 14 6.33 -21.41 -0.28
C GLU A 14 7.22 -20.16 -0.29
N ASP A 15 8.23 -20.09 0.59
CA ASP A 15 9.25 -19.01 0.60
C ASP A 15 9.93 -18.83 -0.78
N ARG A 16 10.28 -19.93 -1.45
CA ARG A 16 10.94 -19.83 -2.75
C ARG A 16 10.00 -19.32 -3.83
N ARG A 17 8.75 -19.77 -3.86
CA ARG A 17 7.75 -19.31 -4.82
C ARG A 17 7.43 -17.82 -4.61
N ALA A 18 7.29 -17.41 -3.35
CA ALA A 18 7.08 -16.01 -3.00
C ALA A 18 8.26 -15.16 -3.50
N GLY A 19 9.50 -15.62 -3.29
CA GLY A 19 10.69 -14.93 -3.77
C GLY A 19 10.78 -14.80 -5.28
N GLU A 20 10.56 -15.89 -6.02
CA GLU A 20 10.57 -15.87 -7.49
C GLU A 20 9.46 -14.95 -8.03
N SER A 21 8.27 -14.98 -7.43
CA SER A 21 7.16 -14.11 -7.77
C SER A 21 7.45 -12.64 -7.46
N ALA A 22 8.03 -12.35 -6.29
CA ALA A 22 8.38 -10.99 -5.86
C ALA A 22 9.44 -10.35 -6.77
N GLU A 23 10.52 -11.10 -7.14
CA GLU A 23 11.55 -10.60 -8.05
C GLU A 23 10.99 -10.32 -9.46
N GLU A 24 10.15 -11.21 -9.98
CA GLU A 24 9.51 -11.01 -11.29
C GLU A 24 8.59 -9.79 -11.25
N THR A 25 7.76 -9.69 -10.21
CA THR A 25 6.85 -8.55 -10.02
C THR A 25 7.60 -7.25 -9.88
N LEU A 26 8.69 -7.21 -9.11
CA LEU A 26 9.53 -6.02 -8.96
C LEU A 26 10.07 -5.54 -10.31
N ARG A 27 10.63 -6.45 -11.11
CA ARG A 27 11.13 -6.09 -12.46
C ARG A 27 10.03 -5.54 -13.37
N LEU A 28 8.83 -6.09 -13.31
CA LEU A 28 7.69 -5.62 -14.11
C LEU A 28 7.21 -4.24 -13.62
N VAL A 29 7.18 -4.01 -12.31
CA VAL A 29 6.85 -2.69 -11.74
C VAL A 29 7.89 -1.66 -12.12
N GLU A 30 9.18 -1.95 -11.98
CA GLU A 30 10.28 -1.06 -12.39
C GLU A 30 10.23 -0.74 -13.88
N ALA A 31 9.93 -1.72 -14.74
CA ALA A 31 9.76 -1.50 -16.17
C ALA A 31 8.57 -0.58 -16.48
N ALA A 32 7.44 -0.79 -15.83
CA ALA A 32 6.25 0.05 -15.99
C ALA A 32 6.48 1.49 -15.49
N MET A 33 7.24 1.65 -14.39
CA MET A 33 7.67 2.96 -13.89
C MET A 33 8.59 3.67 -14.89
N ALA A 34 9.55 2.97 -15.48
CA ALA A 34 10.45 3.53 -16.50
C ALA A 34 9.69 4.00 -17.75
N GLU A 35 8.69 3.24 -18.22
CA GLU A 35 7.82 3.63 -19.32
C GLU A 35 6.99 4.88 -19.00
N ARG A 36 6.51 5.01 -17.76
CA ARG A 36 5.78 6.17 -17.27
C ARG A 36 6.66 7.43 -17.27
N GLY A 37 7.89 7.33 -16.77
CA GLY A 37 8.86 8.43 -16.76
C GLY A 37 9.18 8.94 -18.17
N THR A 38 9.32 8.06 -19.15
CA THR A 38 9.60 8.47 -20.56
C THR A 38 8.39 9.12 -21.25
N ASN A 39 7.16 8.74 -20.87
CA ASN A 39 5.95 9.33 -21.46
C ASN A 39 5.59 10.70 -20.85
N GLY A 40 6.11 11.03 -19.66
CA GLY A 40 5.91 12.32 -18.99
C GLY A 40 6.66 13.47 -19.65
N GLU A 41 7.74 13.21 -20.41
CA GLU A 41 8.52 14.25 -21.10
C GLU A 41 7.97 14.66 -22.48
N THR A 42 6.98 13.95 -23.03
CA THR A 42 6.39 14.26 -24.35
C THR A 42 4.92 14.69 -24.26
N GLY A 43 4.57 15.47 -23.25
CA GLY A 43 3.21 16.00 -23.06
C GLY A 43 2.84 17.08 -24.08
N THR A 44 2.46 16.70 -25.30
CA THR A 44 1.64 17.53 -26.17
C THR A 44 0.19 17.09 -26.03
N THR A 45 -0.60 17.92 -25.39
CA THR A 45 -2.05 17.80 -25.28
C THR A 45 -2.69 17.76 -26.67
N PRO A 46 -3.46 16.75 -27.05
CA PRO A 46 -4.40 16.89 -28.16
C PRO A 46 -5.67 17.59 -27.66
N ALA A 47 -6.01 18.67 -28.30
CA ALA A 47 -7.26 19.40 -28.10
C ALA A 47 -8.49 18.51 -28.37
N PRO A 48 -9.63 18.74 -27.71
CA PRO A 48 -10.84 17.96 -27.93
C PRO A 48 -11.44 18.27 -29.28
N GLY A 49 -11.57 17.26 -30.12
CA GLY A 49 -12.32 17.30 -31.37
C GLY A 49 -13.81 17.11 -31.09
N ASP A 50 -14.59 18.10 -31.48
CA ASP A 50 -16.05 18.09 -31.51
C ASP A 50 -16.57 16.99 -32.44
N GLY A 51 -17.45 16.15 -31.93
CA GLY A 51 -18.18 15.16 -32.72
C GLY A 51 -19.48 14.80 -32.01
N GLU A 52 -20.57 15.48 -32.42
CA GLU A 52 -21.92 15.33 -31.94
C GLU A 52 -22.64 14.07 -32.52
N PRO A 53 -23.84 13.74 -32.06
CA PRO A 53 -24.25 12.36 -31.76
C PRO A 53 -25.18 11.75 -32.82
N ASP A 54 -25.37 10.46 -32.81
CA ASP A 54 -26.58 9.93 -33.40
C ASP A 54 -27.27 8.88 -32.54
N ALA A 55 -28.59 8.96 -32.58
CA ALA A 55 -29.55 8.41 -31.66
C ALA A 55 -30.04 7.03 -32.06
N ALA A 56 -30.55 6.29 -31.13
CA ALA A 56 -31.84 5.58 -31.10
C ALA A 56 -31.78 4.25 -30.33
N ALA A 57 -32.51 4.27 -29.23
CA ALA A 57 -33.76 3.51 -28.93
C ALA A 57 -33.55 2.00 -28.68
N THR A 58 -34.09 1.35 -27.64
CA THR A 58 -35.42 1.32 -27.08
C THR A 58 -35.43 0.44 -25.82
N ALA A 59 -35.98 0.91 -24.75
CA ALA A 59 -37.07 0.48 -23.88
C ALA A 59 -37.12 -0.93 -23.22
N ALA A 60 -37.46 -0.81 -21.96
CA ALA A 60 -38.37 -1.57 -21.09
C ALA A 60 -37.73 -2.64 -20.21
N ASN A 61 -37.95 -2.75 -18.91
CA ASN A 61 -39.13 -2.49 -18.07
C ASN A 61 -38.72 -2.65 -16.60
N ALA A 62 -39.18 -1.77 -15.71
CA ALA A 62 -39.24 -2.01 -14.26
C ALA A 62 -40.55 -2.78 -13.94
N PRO A 63 -40.88 -3.22 -12.69
CA PRO A 63 -40.97 -2.41 -11.49
C PRO A 63 -40.79 -3.14 -10.14
N GLY A 64 -40.80 -2.35 -9.07
CA GLY A 64 -41.35 -2.74 -7.76
C GLY A 64 -40.46 -2.42 -6.58
N ALA A 65 -40.50 -1.28 -6.01
CA ALA A 65 -41.28 -0.78 -4.89
C ALA A 65 -40.99 -1.51 -3.54
N SER A 66 -40.45 -0.80 -2.51
CA SER A 66 -41.28 -0.24 -1.46
C SER A 66 -40.46 0.59 -0.44
N ALA A 67 -40.93 1.75 -0.16
CA ALA A 67 -40.59 2.74 0.85
C ALA A 67 -40.79 2.23 2.29
N SER A 68 -40.20 2.73 3.36
CA SER A 68 -40.20 4.02 4.03
C SER A 68 -40.02 3.83 5.55
N PRO A 69 -40.12 4.82 6.41
CA PRO A 69 -39.03 5.66 6.91
C PRO A 69 -38.83 5.52 8.43
N GLY A 70 -37.69 5.92 8.94
CA GLY A 70 -37.38 5.98 10.36
C GLY A 70 -36.65 7.25 10.75
N THR A 71 -37.38 8.11 11.30
CA THR A 71 -37.34 9.40 11.98
C THR A 71 -36.06 9.71 12.78
N ALA A 72 -35.68 10.97 12.63
CA ALA A 72 -34.70 11.80 13.31
C ALA A 72 -34.44 11.57 14.80
N ALA A 73 -33.18 11.75 15.20
CA ALA A 73 -32.84 12.42 16.46
C ALA A 73 -31.63 13.33 16.23
N ALA A 74 -31.86 14.62 16.40
CA ALA A 74 -30.85 15.65 16.40
C ALA A 74 -29.99 15.51 17.66
N GLY A 75 -28.68 15.30 17.47
CA GLY A 75 -27.65 15.48 18.48
C GLY A 75 -26.80 16.66 18.09
N THR A 76 -26.94 17.78 18.76
CA THR A 76 -26.11 18.98 18.65
C THR A 76 -24.76 18.68 19.30
N GLU A 77 -23.75 18.40 18.51
CA GLU A 77 -22.37 18.37 18.96
C GLU A 77 -21.71 19.67 18.52
N THR A 78 -21.29 20.41 19.52
CA THR A 78 -20.62 21.71 19.44
C THR A 78 -19.26 21.56 18.79
N GLY A 79 -19.07 22.11 17.62
CA GLY A 79 -17.86 22.01 16.83
C GLY A 79 -16.64 22.61 17.51
N SER A 80 -15.61 21.84 17.63
CA SER A 80 -14.24 22.32 17.60
C SER A 80 -13.89 22.57 16.12
N GLY A 81 -13.75 23.83 15.73
CA GLY A 81 -13.40 24.22 14.36
C GLY A 81 -11.94 23.88 14.03
N GLY A 82 -11.69 22.62 13.76
CA GLY A 82 -10.50 22.20 13.04
C GLY A 82 -10.71 22.52 11.55
N LEU A 83 -9.71 23.13 10.92
CA LEU A 83 -9.69 23.26 9.46
C LEU A 83 -9.91 21.86 8.85
N PRO A 84 -10.68 21.73 7.75
CA PRO A 84 -10.82 20.46 7.07
C PRO A 84 -9.40 19.96 6.71
N ALA A 85 -9.12 18.71 7.04
CA ALA A 85 -7.88 18.08 6.62
C ALA A 85 -7.73 18.25 5.10
N PRO A 86 -6.52 18.58 4.59
CA PRO A 86 -6.31 18.67 3.15
C PRO A 86 -6.74 17.34 2.52
N PRO A 87 -7.31 17.38 1.29
CA PRO A 87 -7.70 16.14 0.61
C PRO A 87 -6.49 15.22 0.56
N ALA A 88 -6.69 13.97 0.95
CA ALA A 88 -5.64 12.95 0.89
C ALA A 88 -5.13 12.90 -0.56
N LEU A 89 -3.87 13.22 -0.77
CA LEU A 89 -3.21 13.04 -2.06
C LEU A 89 -3.15 11.53 -2.31
N ASP A 90 -3.90 11.07 -3.31
CA ASP A 90 -3.87 9.66 -3.67
C ASP A 90 -2.54 9.35 -4.35
N MET A 91 -1.99 8.19 -4.05
CA MET A 91 -0.72 7.75 -4.64
C MET A 91 -0.96 7.30 -6.09
N PRO A 92 -0.15 7.77 -7.06
CA PRO A 92 -0.22 7.27 -8.42
C PRO A 92 0.12 5.78 -8.46
N THR A 93 -0.40 5.08 -9.46
CA THR A 93 -0.20 3.64 -9.60
C THR A 93 0.30 3.27 -10.99
N VAL A 94 0.98 2.11 -11.09
CA VAL A 94 1.23 1.39 -12.33
C VAL A 94 0.57 0.04 -12.29
N HIS A 95 -0.01 -0.38 -13.40
CA HIS A 95 -0.62 -1.71 -13.53
C HIS A 95 0.44 -2.73 -13.96
N SER A 96 0.53 -3.83 -13.21
CA SER A 96 1.43 -4.94 -13.55
C SER A 96 0.79 -6.28 -13.17
N GLY A 97 0.70 -7.19 -14.12
CA GLY A 97 0.04 -8.48 -13.91
C GLY A 97 -1.44 -8.36 -13.57
N ALA A 98 -1.82 -8.76 -12.37
CA ALA A 98 -3.22 -8.73 -11.90
C ALA A 98 -3.52 -7.56 -10.95
N TYR A 99 -2.52 -6.75 -10.59
CA TYR A 99 -2.63 -5.73 -9.54
C TYR A 99 -2.03 -4.40 -9.97
N ASP A 100 -2.46 -3.34 -9.27
CA ASP A 100 -1.84 -2.02 -9.33
C ASP A 100 -0.82 -1.89 -8.21
N TYR A 101 0.28 -1.18 -8.46
CA TYR A 101 1.38 -0.96 -7.53
C TYR A 101 1.62 0.53 -7.34
N ILE A 102 1.97 0.92 -6.12
CA ILE A 102 2.29 2.31 -5.75
C ILE A 102 3.78 2.62 -5.76
N GLY A 103 4.63 1.62 -5.95
CA GLY A 103 6.07 1.73 -5.89
C GLY A 103 6.71 0.52 -5.23
N TYR A 104 7.88 0.71 -4.62
CA TYR A 104 8.59 -0.34 -3.91
C TYR A 104 9.25 0.16 -2.62
N LEU A 105 9.35 -0.74 -1.64
CA LEU A 105 10.15 -0.60 -0.43
C LEU A 105 11.54 -1.17 -0.67
N ASP A 106 12.56 -0.49 -0.15
CA ASP A 106 13.93 -0.99 -0.12
C ASP A 106 14.50 -0.92 1.29
N PHE A 107 15.22 -1.97 1.67
CA PHE A 107 15.89 -2.14 2.95
C PHE A 107 17.40 -2.27 2.68
N PRO A 108 18.13 -1.14 2.53
CA PRO A 108 19.51 -1.15 2.03
C PRO A 108 20.45 -1.96 2.91
N GLY A 109 20.26 -1.95 4.24
CA GLY A 109 21.04 -2.72 5.20
C GLY A 109 20.90 -4.24 5.05
N TYR A 110 19.85 -4.69 4.37
CA TYR A 110 19.51 -6.12 4.21
C TYR A 110 19.55 -6.58 2.74
N GLY A 111 19.78 -5.64 1.79
CA GLY A 111 19.82 -5.92 0.36
C GLY A 111 18.49 -6.48 -0.16
N LEU A 112 17.38 -6.00 0.36
CA LEU A 112 16.03 -6.48 0.07
C LEU A 112 15.18 -5.34 -0.49
N THR A 113 14.63 -5.55 -1.68
CA THR A 113 13.69 -4.62 -2.35
C THR A 113 12.43 -5.39 -2.72
N MET A 114 11.26 -4.79 -2.50
CA MET A 114 9.98 -5.44 -2.78
C MET A 114 8.94 -4.44 -3.27
N PRO A 115 8.14 -4.78 -4.31
CA PRO A 115 7.05 -3.93 -4.76
C PRO A 115 5.95 -3.85 -3.71
N VAL A 116 5.15 -2.77 -3.74
CA VAL A 116 4.02 -2.59 -2.84
C VAL A 116 2.75 -2.43 -3.66
N ALA A 117 1.83 -3.40 -3.51
CA ALA A 117 0.52 -3.34 -4.17
C ALA A 117 -0.32 -2.19 -3.62
N ALA A 118 -1.09 -1.54 -4.51
CA ALA A 118 -1.85 -0.33 -4.20
C ALA A 118 -3.00 -0.56 -3.21
N THR A 119 -3.53 -1.78 -3.17
CA THR A 119 -4.71 -2.11 -2.36
C THR A 119 -4.52 -3.46 -1.68
N TRP A 120 -4.78 -3.46 -0.38
CA TRP A 120 -4.73 -4.68 0.42
C TRP A 120 -5.83 -5.66 0.02
N SER A 121 -5.43 -6.90 -0.23
CA SER A 121 -6.32 -8.06 -0.33
C SER A 121 -5.51 -9.33 -0.05
N PHE A 122 -6.16 -10.39 0.40
CA PHE A 122 -5.47 -11.67 0.59
C PHE A 122 -4.77 -12.17 -0.69
N PRO A 123 -5.40 -12.16 -1.88
CA PRO A 123 -4.72 -12.59 -3.10
C PRO A 123 -3.54 -11.69 -3.52
N ALA A 124 -3.59 -10.37 -3.24
CA ALA A 124 -2.47 -9.48 -3.54
C ALA A 124 -1.29 -9.72 -2.58
N MET A 125 -1.57 -9.95 -1.29
CA MET A 125 -0.55 -10.27 -0.28
C MET A 125 0.18 -11.60 -0.54
N GLU A 126 -0.42 -12.55 -1.28
CA GLU A 126 0.27 -13.77 -1.73
C GLU A 126 1.42 -13.48 -2.72
N ILE A 127 1.48 -12.25 -3.26
CA ILE A 127 2.44 -11.86 -4.30
C ILE A 127 3.42 -10.81 -3.77
N SER A 128 2.95 -9.85 -2.98
CA SER A 128 3.77 -8.76 -2.44
C SER A 128 3.11 -8.08 -1.26
N PRO A 129 3.86 -7.34 -0.42
CA PRO A 129 3.28 -6.42 0.55
C PRO A 129 2.29 -5.45 -0.10
N CYS A 130 1.27 -5.06 0.65
CA CYS A 130 0.18 -4.23 0.17
C CYS A 130 0.02 -2.98 1.03
N ARG A 131 -0.30 -1.86 0.39
CA ARG A 131 -0.81 -0.69 1.09
C ARG A 131 -2.11 -1.06 1.80
N HIS A 132 -2.11 -0.98 3.12
CA HIS A 132 -3.32 -1.17 3.90
C HIS A 132 -4.12 0.13 3.96
N THR A 133 -3.47 1.25 4.24
CA THR A 133 -4.07 2.59 4.25
C THR A 133 -2.99 3.67 4.11
N GLY A 134 -3.41 4.92 4.02
CA GLY A 134 -2.52 6.08 4.02
C GLY A 134 -1.77 6.31 2.72
N SER A 135 -0.83 7.27 2.78
CA SER A 135 -0.03 7.72 1.64
C SER A 135 1.32 8.25 2.13
N VAL A 136 2.36 8.10 1.31
CA VAL A 136 3.67 8.74 1.57
C VAL A 136 3.57 10.26 1.55
N TYR A 137 2.59 10.81 0.84
CA TYR A 137 2.36 12.26 0.74
C TYR A 137 1.67 12.86 1.97
N ASN A 138 1.05 12.03 2.80
CA ASN A 138 0.38 12.45 4.04
C ASN A 138 1.12 11.98 5.30
N ASP A 139 2.32 11.42 5.17
CA ASP A 139 3.11 10.87 6.29
C ASP A 139 2.34 9.88 7.17
N ASN A 140 1.58 9.00 6.54
CA ASN A 140 0.77 8.02 7.25
C ASN A 140 0.61 6.69 6.49
N LEU A 141 1.58 6.33 5.65
CA LEU A 141 1.53 5.08 4.89
C LEU A 141 1.60 3.87 5.83
N VAL A 142 0.65 2.95 5.70
CA VAL A 142 0.62 1.67 6.40
C VAL A 142 0.70 0.53 5.39
N VAL A 143 1.71 -0.34 5.55
CA VAL A 143 1.97 -1.48 4.67
C VAL A 143 1.89 -2.79 5.44
N ALA A 144 1.12 -3.73 4.91
CA ALA A 144 0.98 -5.09 5.41
C ALA A 144 1.69 -6.08 4.49
N GLY A 145 2.34 -7.09 5.03
CA GLY A 145 2.97 -8.16 4.26
C GLY A 145 3.01 -9.47 5.03
N HIS A 146 3.32 -10.56 4.33
CA HIS A 146 3.59 -11.85 4.97
C HIS A 146 4.97 -11.87 5.61
N ASN A 147 5.16 -12.73 6.61
CA ASN A 147 6.46 -12.96 7.25
C ASN A 147 7.35 -13.92 6.43
N TYR A 148 7.27 -13.87 5.10
CA TYR A 148 8.16 -14.62 4.23
C TYR A 148 9.55 -13.96 4.19
N LYS A 149 10.60 -14.76 3.99
CA LYS A 149 11.99 -14.28 3.96
C LYS A 149 12.28 -13.26 2.87
N THR A 150 11.50 -13.29 1.81
CA THR A 150 11.58 -12.37 0.68
C THR A 150 10.65 -11.18 0.81
N GLU A 151 9.97 -11.08 1.95
CA GLU A 151 9.05 -10.00 2.30
C GLU A 151 9.35 -9.47 3.72
N PHE A 152 8.36 -9.51 4.62
CA PHE A 152 8.44 -8.85 5.92
C PHE A 152 9.04 -9.73 7.05
N ASP A 153 9.73 -10.85 6.75
CA ASP A 153 10.67 -11.47 7.69
C ASP A 153 11.75 -10.47 8.14
N VAL A 154 12.13 -9.54 7.26
CA VAL A 154 13.08 -8.46 7.57
C VAL A 154 12.66 -7.63 8.80
N LEU A 155 11.36 -7.47 9.08
CA LEU A 155 10.87 -6.69 10.21
C LEU A 155 11.31 -7.26 11.58
N PHE A 156 11.60 -8.58 11.65
CA PHE A 156 12.13 -9.21 12.86
C PHE A 156 13.61 -8.91 13.10
N HIS A 157 14.30 -8.34 12.12
CA HIS A 157 15.75 -8.12 12.13
C HIS A 157 16.13 -6.65 12.13
N LEU A 158 15.19 -5.75 11.85
CA LEU A 158 15.41 -4.31 11.89
C LEU A 158 15.78 -3.84 13.30
N GLU A 159 16.63 -2.83 13.36
CA GLU A 159 17.02 -2.13 14.59
C GLU A 159 16.61 -0.65 14.53
N ALA A 160 16.44 -0.03 15.68
CA ALA A 160 16.19 1.41 15.74
C ALA A 160 17.39 2.17 15.14
N GLY A 161 17.11 3.06 14.19
CA GLY A 161 18.13 3.77 13.42
C GLY A 161 18.36 3.21 12.02
N ASP A 162 17.83 2.02 11.70
CA ASP A 162 17.91 1.47 10.36
C ASP A 162 17.16 2.36 9.35
N THR A 163 17.66 2.35 8.12
CA THR A 163 17.09 3.11 7.01
C THR A 163 16.19 2.21 6.17
N VAL A 164 14.99 2.72 5.87
CA VAL A 164 14.06 2.17 4.90
C VAL A 164 13.78 3.25 3.86
N THR A 165 13.69 2.90 2.59
CA THR A 165 13.24 3.83 1.56
C THR A 165 12.00 3.33 0.88
N PHE A 166 11.16 4.25 0.45
CA PHE A 166 10.03 3.98 -0.44
C PHE A 166 10.21 4.81 -1.70
N THR A 167 10.16 4.18 -2.87
CA THR A 167 10.17 4.88 -4.16
C THR A 167 8.78 4.72 -4.78
N ASP A 168 8.11 5.85 -5.05
CA ASP A 168 6.80 5.83 -5.71
C ASP A 168 6.93 5.57 -7.22
N VAL A 169 5.80 5.41 -7.91
CA VAL A 169 5.79 5.10 -9.35
C VAL A 169 6.25 6.25 -10.25
N ASP A 170 6.36 7.47 -9.72
CA ASP A 170 6.91 8.63 -10.42
C ASP A 170 8.41 8.81 -10.15
N GLY A 171 9.02 7.91 -9.35
CA GLY A 171 10.44 7.90 -9.04
C GLY A 171 10.84 8.79 -7.87
N ASN A 172 9.87 9.34 -7.11
CA ASN A 172 10.17 10.11 -5.91
C ASN A 172 10.59 9.16 -4.78
N VAL A 173 11.72 9.49 -4.14
CA VAL A 173 12.29 8.66 -3.07
C VAL A 173 12.03 9.29 -1.71
N PHE A 174 11.37 8.56 -0.83
CA PHE A 174 11.10 8.92 0.55
C PHE A 174 11.97 8.07 1.47
N THR A 175 12.73 8.72 2.34
CA THR A 175 13.65 8.04 3.27
C THR A 175 13.08 8.08 4.68
N TYR A 176 13.11 6.94 5.33
CA TYR A 176 12.61 6.74 6.68
C TYR A 176 13.69 6.15 7.58
N THR A 177 13.60 6.48 8.87
CA THR A 177 14.42 5.88 9.91
C THR A 177 13.51 5.09 10.87
N VAL A 178 13.84 3.85 11.14
CA VAL A 178 13.15 3.00 12.12
C VAL A 178 13.28 3.63 13.52
N ARG A 179 12.14 3.76 14.24
CA ARG A 179 12.10 4.39 15.57
C ARG A 179 11.63 3.44 16.65
N GLU A 180 10.51 2.79 16.43
CA GLU A 180 9.86 1.99 17.46
C GLU A 180 9.37 0.66 16.90
N PHE A 181 9.15 -0.27 17.82
CA PHE A 181 8.60 -1.59 17.54
C PHE A 181 7.46 -1.88 18.51
N ALA A 182 6.43 -2.55 18.02
CA ALA A 182 5.37 -3.06 18.86
C ALA A 182 4.95 -4.46 18.45
N SER A 183 4.47 -5.22 19.43
CA SER A 183 3.70 -6.43 19.20
C SER A 183 2.24 -6.07 19.45
N VAL A 184 1.40 -6.14 18.43
CA VAL A 184 0.02 -5.64 18.45
C VAL A 184 -0.92 -6.80 18.21
N THR A 185 -1.94 -6.94 19.05
CA THR A 185 -2.97 -7.96 18.85
C THR A 185 -3.84 -7.63 17.64
N PRO A 186 -4.45 -8.62 16.97
CA PRO A 186 -5.30 -8.38 15.80
C PRO A 186 -6.50 -7.44 16.08
N ASP A 187 -6.93 -7.36 17.33
CA ASP A 187 -8.06 -6.52 17.73
C ASP A 187 -7.67 -5.04 17.97
N ASP A 188 -6.39 -4.74 18.15
CA ASP A 188 -5.86 -3.39 18.31
C ASP A 188 -5.34 -2.83 16.98
N SER A 189 -6.23 -2.71 16.02
CA SER A 189 -5.90 -2.13 14.72
C SER A 189 -5.59 -0.63 14.78
N ASP A 190 -6.10 0.07 15.79
CA ASP A 190 -5.92 1.52 15.95
C ASP A 190 -4.44 1.89 16.15
N THR A 191 -3.73 1.14 16.97
CA THR A 191 -2.28 1.31 17.18
C THR A 191 -1.48 1.23 15.87
N VAL A 192 -1.92 0.41 14.91
CA VAL A 192 -1.26 0.25 13.61
C VAL A 192 -1.71 1.32 12.61
N MET A 193 -3.03 1.54 12.51
CA MET A 193 -3.62 2.41 11.47
C MET A 193 -3.48 3.89 11.78
N ASN A 194 -3.46 4.28 13.06
CA ASN A 194 -3.37 5.65 13.54
C ASN A 194 -2.13 5.88 14.39
N SER A 195 -1.02 5.27 14.01
CA SER A 195 0.25 5.29 14.77
C SER A 195 0.86 6.69 14.92
N GLY A 196 0.52 7.62 14.03
CA GLY A 196 1.15 8.95 13.96
C GLY A 196 2.54 8.94 13.30
N TYR A 197 3.03 7.80 12.83
CA TYR A 197 4.29 7.68 12.10
C TYR A 197 4.09 7.79 10.59
N ALA A 198 5.13 8.30 9.91
CA ALA A 198 5.09 8.52 8.47
C ALA A 198 5.01 7.22 7.66
N LEU A 199 5.64 6.15 8.18
CA LEU A 199 5.55 4.80 7.63
C LEU A 199 5.37 3.80 8.78
N THR A 200 4.35 2.96 8.65
CA THR A 200 4.11 1.82 9.54
C THR A 200 4.11 0.55 8.71
N MET A 201 4.92 -0.42 9.10
CA MET A 201 4.97 -1.73 8.45
C MET A 201 4.62 -2.81 9.46
N TYR A 202 3.82 -3.79 9.05
CA TYR A 202 3.48 -4.89 9.95
C TYR A 202 3.31 -6.23 9.24
N THR A 203 3.58 -7.29 9.99
CA THR A 203 3.40 -8.68 9.59
C THR A 203 2.87 -9.52 10.73
N CYS A 204 2.40 -10.73 10.46
CA CYS A 204 2.07 -11.69 11.51
C CYS A 204 3.34 -12.23 12.17
N ASN A 205 3.31 -12.46 13.49
CA ASN A 205 4.31 -13.30 14.13
C ASN A 205 4.13 -14.78 13.69
N TRP A 206 5.05 -15.64 14.12
CA TRP A 206 5.11 -17.04 13.65
C TRP A 206 3.88 -17.88 14.01
N ASP A 207 3.17 -17.56 15.09
CA ASP A 207 1.95 -18.24 15.52
C ASP A 207 0.66 -17.48 15.17
N THR A 208 0.79 -16.36 14.45
CA THR A 208 -0.29 -15.49 14.01
C THR A 208 -1.12 -14.83 15.11
N SER A 209 -0.68 -14.93 16.36
CA SER A 209 -1.38 -14.35 17.51
C SER A 209 -1.24 -12.84 17.60
N GLU A 210 -0.15 -12.30 17.08
CA GLU A 210 0.19 -10.88 17.13
C GLU A 210 0.71 -10.37 15.79
N ARG A 211 0.79 -9.06 15.67
CA ARG A 211 1.41 -8.34 14.55
C ARG A 211 2.72 -7.73 15.04
N VAL A 212 3.83 -8.15 14.43
CA VAL A 212 5.10 -7.43 14.58
C VAL A 212 4.99 -6.17 13.75
N THR A 213 5.08 -5.03 14.43
CA THR A 213 4.86 -3.71 13.84
C THR A 213 6.10 -2.86 14.02
N VAL A 214 6.53 -2.20 12.95
CA VAL A 214 7.68 -1.30 12.89
C VAL A 214 7.20 0.09 12.51
N PHE A 215 7.57 1.08 13.31
CA PHE A 215 7.22 2.48 13.11
C PHE A 215 8.43 3.29 12.66
N CYS A 216 8.26 4.06 11.60
CA CYS A 216 9.33 4.80 10.97
C CYS A 216 8.97 6.28 10.80
N GLU A 217 9.92 7.14 11.11
CA GLU A 217 9.86 8.57 10.91
C GLU A 217 10.44 8.94 9.55
N ARG A 218 9.81 9.85 8.79
CA ARG A 218 10.42 10.37 7.57
C ARG A 218 11.61 11.24 7.89
N THR A 219 12.74 10.97 7.25
CA THR A 219 13.99 11.71 7.41
C THR A 219 14.50 12.33 6.11
N GLY A 220 13.85 12.03 4.98
CA GLY A 220 14.18 12.59 3.66
C GLY A 220 13.10 12.35 2.63
N GLY A 221 13.25 12.99 1.47
CA GLY A 221 12.30 12.99 0.38
C GLY A 221 11.34 14.20 0.43
N GLU A 222 11.09 14.80 -0.71
CA GLU A 222 10.18 15.94 -0.85
C GLU A 222 8.83 15.46 -1.39
N ILE A 223 7.74 16.04 -0.91
CA ILE A 223 6.41 15.78 -1.43
C ILE A 223 6.24 16.58 -2.72
N PRO A 224 5.91 15.94 -3.85
CA PRO A 224 5.69 16.66 -5.10
C PRO A 224 4.61 17.74 -4.95
N GLY A 225 4.95 18.99 -5.28
CA GLY A 225 4.03 20.13 -5.25
C GLY A 225 4.02 20.94 -3.95
N GLU A 226 4.82 20.63 -2.95
CA GLU A 226 4.86 21.37 -1.68
C GLU A 226 5.72 22.66 -1.77
N ASN A 227 6.51 22.82 -2.82
CA ASN A 227 7.38 24.00 -3.07
C ASN A 227 6.80 24.90 -4.18
N GLY A 228 5.58 25.42 -4.00
CA GLY A 228 4.94 26.36 -4.91
C GLY A 228 4.54 27.66 -4.22
#